data_7a24e6c50a8d301eb86eec62f51fff63
#
_entry.id   7a24e6c50a8d301eb86eec62f51fff63
#
_cell.length_a   1.000
_cell.length_b   1.000
_cell.length_c   1.000
_cell.angle_alpha   90.00
_cell.angle_beta   90.00
_cell.angle_gamma   90.00
#
_symmetry.space_group_name_H-M   'P 1'
#
loop_
_entity.id
_entity.type
_entity.pdbx_description
1 polymer ?
#
loop_
_entity_poly.entity_id
_entity_poly.type
_entity_poly.pdbx_seq_one_letter_code
_entity_poly.pdbx_strand_id
1 'polypeptide(L)' 'MNLKYKRATLEDIDILTKTRIEVLRAANKLSADTDMSEVERRSYNYYQKALCDGSHIAYLVFDGNRFVGAGGVSF' A
#
# COMPACT_ATOMS: atom_id res chain seq x y z
N MET A 1 1.15 -6.15 22.78
CA MET A 1 1.10 -5.82 21.34
C MET A 1 1.44 -7.06 20.53
N ASN A 2 0.56 -7.46 19.65
CA ASN A 2 0.65 -8.74 18.95
C ASN A 2 0.78 -8.50 17.44
N LEU A 3 1.94 -8.03 17.01
CA LEU A 3 2.19 -7.69 15.63
C LEU A 3 2.38 -8.93 14.76
N LYS A 4 1.66 -8.96 13.65
CA LYS A 4 1.80 -10.01 12.63
C LYS A 4 2.15 -9.38 11.30
N TYR A 5 3.05 -10.02 10.57
CA TYR A 5 3.49 -9.57 9.26
C TYR A 5 2.97 -10.54 8.21
N LYS A 6 2.29 -10.01 7.21
CA LYS A 6 1.78 -10.81 6.11
C LYS A 6 2.38 -10.29 4.81
N ARG A 7 2.98 -11.17 4.02
CA ARG A 7 3.45 -10.80 2.69
C ARG A 7 2.24 -10.51 1.80
N ALA A 8 2.24 -9.32 1.20
CA ALA A 8 1.15 -8.90 0.33
C ALA A 8 1.13 -9.70 -0.96
N THR A 9 -0.07 -10.01 -1.42
CA THR A 9 -0.32 -10.69 -2.68
C THR A 9 -1.12 -9.78 -3.61
N LEU A 10 -1.44 -10.26 -4.80
CA LEU A 10 -2.29 -9.52 -5.73
C LEU A 10 -3.65 -9.18 -5.14
N GLU A 11 -4.15 -9.98 -4.20
CA GLU A 11 -5.41 -9.71 -3.52
C GLU A 11 -5.33 -8.51 -2.57
N ASP A 12 -4.12 -8.13 -2.18
CA ASP A 12 -3.90 -7.05 -1.21
C ASP A 12 -3.60 -5.71 -1.89
N ILE A 13 -3.67 -5.64 -3.22
CA ILE A 13 -3.34 -4.41 -3.98
C ILE A 13 -4.20 -3.23 -3.55
N ASP A 14 -5.49 -3.44 -3.30
CA ASP A 14 -6.38 -2.37 -2.89
C ASP A 14 -5.93 -1.72 -1.58
N ILE A 15 -5.54 -2.54 -0.60
CA ILE A 15 -5.04 -2.05 0.69
C ILE A 15 -3.73 -1.29 0.50
N LEU A 16 -2.80 -1.83 -0.30
CA LEU A 16 -1.51 -1.20 -0.58
C LEU A 16 -1.70 0.15 -1.25
N THR A 17 -2.56 0.21 -2.27
CA THR A 17 -2.84 1.44 -2.99
C THR A 17 -3.46 2.49 -2.08
N LYS A 18 -4.46 2.11 -1.31
CA LYS A 18 -5.13 3.01 -0.38
C LYS A 18 -4.16 3.57 0.66
N THR A 19 -3.32 2.72 1.23
CA THR A 19 -2.32 3.13 2.22
C THR A 19 -1.34 4.14 1.61
N ARG A 20 -0.88 3.88 0.38
CA ARG A 20 0.02 4.80 -0.32
C ARG A 20 -0.63 6.16 -0.55
N ILE A 21 -1.90 6.19 -0.95
CA ILE A 21 -2.63 7.44 -1.15
C ILE A 21 -2.73 8.23 0.15
N GLU A 22 -3.04 7.57 1.26
CA GLU A 22 -3.13 8.23 2.57
C GLU A 22 -1.78 8.81 2.99
N VAL A 23 -0.70 8.08 2.79
CA VAL A 23 0.66 8.56 3.10
C VAL A 23 1.02 9.76 2.24
N LEU A 24 0.73 9.72 0.94
CA LEU A 24 1.04 10.83 0.03
C LEU A 24 0.25 12.09 0.39
N ARG A 25 -1.01 11.95 0.76
CA ARG A 25 -1.82 13.09 1.21
C ARG A 25 -1.23 13.71 2.47
N ALA A 26 -0.86 12.89 3.44
CA ALA A 26 -0.27 13.37 4.68
C ALA A 26 1.08 14.03 4.44
N ALA A 27 1.94 13.41 3.63
CA ALA A 27 3.28 13.93 3.36
C ALA A 27 3.27 15.26 2.61
N ASN A 28 2.29 15.47 1.72
CA ASN A 28 2.17 16.67 0.91
C ASN A 28 1.13 17.65 1.44
N LYS A 29 0.54 17.35 2.60
CA LYS A 29 -0.49 18.19 3.23
C LYS A 29 -1.66 18.48 2.30
N LEU A 30 -2.05 17.49 1.52
CA LEU A 30 -3.16 17.61 0.59
C LEU A 30 -4.49 17.50 1.33
N SER A 31 -5.48 18.27 0.87
CA SER A 31 -6.81 18.19 1.45
C SER A 31 -7.51 16.90 1.03
N ALA A 32 -8.56 16.53 1.77
CA ALA A 32 -9.36 15.36 1.43
C ALA A 32 -10.08 15.51 0.08
N ASP A 33 -10.25 16.75 -0.38
CA ASP A 33 -10.90 17.05 -1.66
C ASP A 33 -9.96 16.94 -2.87
N THR A 34 -8.66 16.77 -2.62
CA THR A 34 -7.68 16.64 -3.70
C THR A 34 -7.95 15.35 -4.48
N ASP A 35 -8.08 15.48 -5.78
CA ASP A 35 -8.29 14.32 -6.65
C ASP A 35 -7.00 13.53 -6.80
N MET A 36 -7.00 12.30 -6.28
CA MET A 36 -5.87 11.38 -6.33
C MET A 36 -6.11 10.21 -7.26
N SER A 37 -7.13 10.30 -8.12
CA SER A 37 -7.52 9.16 -8.96
C SER A 37 -6.42 8.71 -9.92
N GLU A 38 -5.64 9.64 -10.47
CA GLU A 38 -4.53 9.28 -11.35
C GLU A 38 -3.41 8.59 -10.58
N VAL A 39 -3.07 9.11 -9.39
CA VAL A 39 -2.05 8.52 -8.52
C VAL A 39 -2.51 7.13 -8.08
N GLU A 40 -3.78 6.98 -7.74
CA GLU A 40 -4.35 5.70 -7.36
C GLU A 40 -4.21 4.68 -8.49
N ARG A 41 -4.58 5.06 -9.72
CA ARG A 41 -4.48 4.19 -10.87
C ARG A 41 -3.04 3.77 -11.15
N ARG A 42 -2.09 4.72 -11.09
CA ARG A 42 -0.68 4.43 -11.30
C ARG A 42 -0.12 3.52 -10.23
N SER A 43 -0.48 3.75 -8.99
CA SER A 43 -0.05 2.92 -7.86
C SER A 43 -0.60 1.50 -7.99
N TYR A 44 -1.86 1.37 -8.34
CA TYR A 44 -2.49 0.08 -8.55
C TYR A 44 -1.76 -0.70 -9.66
N ASN A 45 -1.52 -0.06 -10.80
CA ASN A 45 -0.82 -0.69 -11.91
C ASN A 45 0.60 -1.08 -11.54
N TYR A 46 1.29 -0.22 -10.79
CA TYR A 46 2.64 -0.50 -10.31
C TYR A 46 2.66 -1.74 -9.42
N TYR A 47 1.79 -1.81 -8.44
CA TYR A 47 1.74 -2.96 -7.54
C TYR A 47 1.33 -4.23 -8.27
N GLN A 48 0.37 -4.14 -9.18
CA GLN A 48 -0.06 -5.29 -9.95
C GLN A 48 1.11 -5.91 -10.71
N LYS A 49 1.88 -5.10 -11.40
CA LYS A 49 3.05 -5.56 -12.15
C LYS A 49 4.17 -6.03 -11.23
N ALA A 50 4.50 -5.23 -10.23
CA ALA A 50 5.64 -5.48 -9.35
C ALA A 50 5.44 -6.71 -8.48
N LEU A 51 4.25 -6.93 -7.97
CA LEU A 51 3.94 -8.13 -7.18
C LEU A 51 3.88 -9.37 -8.05
N CYS A 52 3.45 -9.22 -9.30
CA CYS A 52 3.38 -10.33 -10.24
C CYS A 52 4.76 -10.81 -10.67
N ASP A 53 5.69 -9.90 -10.94
CA ASP A 53 7.03 -10.24 -11.41
C ASP A 53 8.08 -10.36 -10.29
N GLY A 54 7.70 -10.07 -9.04
CA GLY A 54 8.58 -10.18 -7.90
C GLY A 54 9.56 -9.04 -7.72
N SER A 55 9.43 -7.95 -8.46
CA SER A 55 10.33 -6.80 -8.34
C SER A 55 10.08 -5.97 -7.08
N HIS A 56 8.99 -6.20 -6.41
CA HIS A 56 8.65 -5.53 -5.16
C HIS A 56 8.05 -6.55 -4.19
N ILE A 57 8.55 -6.56 -2.96
CA ILE A 57 7.99 -7.37 -1.88
C ILE A 57 7.37 -6.42 -0.88
N ALA A 58 6.07 -6.54 -0.67
CA ALA A 58 5.33 -5.72 0.27
C ALA A 58 4.83 -6.56 1.43
N TYR A 59 4.78 -5.97 2.61
CA TYR A 59 4.28 -6.60 3.82
C TYR A 59 3.18 -5.75 4.42
N LEU A 60 2.14 -6.43 4.91
CA LEU A 60 1.10 -5.81 5.71
C LEU A 60 1.36 -6.15 7.18
N VAL A 61 1.18 -5.17 8.05
CA VAL A 61 1.39 -5.34 9.48
C VAL A 61 0.07 -5.22 10.21
N PHE A 62 -0.24 -6.22 11.02
CA PHE A 62 -1.48 -6.27 11.80
C PHE A 62 -1.17 -6.36 13.29
N ASP A 63 -1.98 -5.71 14.10
CA ASP A 63 -2.02 -5.90 15.54
C ASP A 63 -3.30 -6.67 15.85
N GLY A 64 -3.16 -7.99 16.06
CA GLY A 64 -4.31 -8.87 16.09
C GLY A 64 -5.04 -8.85 14.75
N ASN A 65 -6.29 -8.39 14.73
CA ASN A 65 -7.09 -8.25 13.50
C ASN A 65 -7.09 -6.84 12.94
N ARG A 66 -6.31 -5.93 13.54
CA ARG A 66 -6.29 -4.53 13.15
C ARG A 66 -5.11 -4.26 12.22
N PHE A 67 -5.41 -3.70 11.05
CA PHE A 67 -4.37 -3.24 10.13
C PHE A 67 -3.71 -1.96 10.67
N VAL A 68 -2.39 -1.98 10.84
CA VAL A 68 -1.66 -0.86 11.43
C VAL A 68 -0.62 -0.24 10.49
N GLY A 69 -0.27 -0.91 9.41
CA GLY A 69 0.68 -0.33 8.49
C GLY A 69 1.12 -1.28 7.39
N ALA A 70 1.97 -0.77 6.52
CA ALA A 70 2.55 -1.54 5.43
C ALA A 70 3.98 -1.09 5.19
N GLY A 71 4.80 -2.00 4.69
CA GLY A 71 6.16 -1.70 4.30
C GLY A 71 6.54 -2.53 3.10
N GLY A 72 7.67 -2.21 2.46
CA GLY A 72 8.07 -2.97 1.30
C GLY A 72 9.51 -2.74 0.91
N VAL A 73 10.00 -3.63 0.05
CA VAL A 73 11.34 -3.56 -0.51
C VAL A 73 11.23 -3.71 -2.03
N SER A 74 11.86 -2.82 -2.77
CA SER A 74 11.94 -2.89 -4.23
C SER A 74 13.33 -3.39 -4.64
N PHE A 75 13.33 -4.21 -5.66
CA PHE A 75 14.58 -4.75 -6.21
C PHE A 75 14.87 -4.17 -7.58
#